data_502955d67a4896810bd934c297ee9a7b
#
_entry.id   502955d67a4896810bd934c297ee9a7b
#
_cell.length_a   1.000
_cell.length_b   1.000
_cell.length_c   1.000
_cell.angle_alpha   90.00
_cell.angle_beta   90.00
_cell.angle_gamma   90.00
#
_symmetry.space_group_name_H-M   'P 1'
#
loop_
_entity.id
_entity.type
_entity.pdbx_description
1 polymer ?
#
loop_
_entity_poly.entity_id
_entity_poly.type
_entity_poly.pdbx_seq_one_letter_code
_entity_poly.pdbx_strand_id
1 'polypeptide(L)'
;MTTDHSRKGYGFEPLSYKTIGACIQVQRELGVHCTEVDCQRALAIAFKKRGVSYQREVEIPITFDGVIVTRRRVDFVIWDDTNELLLETKARSVILPEDVEQCLLYLTKGQYRVCLLVNFGQKPLGIRRFVYTPDKGPVEASTRR
;
A
#
# COMPACT_ATOMS: atom_id res chain seq x y z
N MET A 1 -8.16 9.02 21.60
CA MET A 1 -7.55 10.20 21.08
C MET A 1 -7.38 10.11 19.61
N THR A 2 -7.67 11.12 18.99
CA THR A 2 -7.55 11.14 17.58
C THR A 2 -6.24 11.71 17.19
N THR A 3 -5.39 10.89 16.74
CA THR A 3 -4.20 11.38 16.15
C THR A 3 -4.51 11.70 14.72
N ASP A 4 -4.06 12.79 14.28
CA ASP A 4 -4.17 13.10 12.88
C ASP A 4 -3.13 12.31 12.13
N HIS A 5 -3.48 11.09 11.85
CA HIS A 5 -2.56 10.20 11.17
C HIS A 5 -2.23 10.68 9.77
N SER A 6 -3.15 11.44 9.14
CA SER A 6 -2.88 11.93 7.82
C SER A 6 -1.69 12.87 7.80
N ARG A 7 -1.50 13.66 8.85
CA ARG A 7 -0.32 14.52 8.92
C ARG A 7 0.94 13.76 9.27
N LYS A 8 0.84 12.79 10.17
CA LYS A 8 1.99 12.00 10.55
C LYS A 8 2.43 11.07 9.44
N GLY A 9 1.49 10.57 8.68
CA GLY A 9 1.77 9.57 7.69
C GLY A 9 2.33 10.09 6.38
N TYR A 10 2.58 11.36 6.27
CA TYR A 10 2.91 11.94 4.99
C TYR A 10 4.16 11.39 4.35
N GLY A 11 5.09 10.94 5.09
CA GLY A 11 6.21 10.53 4.36
C GLY A 11 7.09 9.54 5.07
N PHE A 12 7.16 9.67 6.34
CA PHE A 12 8.33 9.13 7.00
C PHE A 12 8.00 8.33 8.24
N GLU A 13 6.75 7.92 8.39
CA GLU A 13 6.44 7.07 9.52
C GLU A 13 7.19 5.75 9.38
N PRO A 14 7.63 5.18 10.51
CA PRO A 14 8.44 3.97 10.49
C PRO A 14 7.80 2.81 9.72
N LEU A 15 6.48 2.74 9.74
CA LEU A 15 5.77 1.63 9.09
C LEU A 15 5.97 1.66 7.57
N SER A 16 5.84 2.83 6.93
CA SER A 16 6.10 2.96 5.50
C SER A 16 7.54 2.58 5.17
N TYR A 17 8.46 3.02 6.00
CA TYR A 17 9.87 2.74 5.81
C TYR A 17 10.16 1.24 5.83
N LYS A 18 9.62 0.56 6.83
CA LYS A 18 9.80 -0.89 6.96
C LYS A 18 9.16 -1.63 5.78
N THR A 19 7.98 -1.18 5.37
CA THR A 19 7.27 -1.78 4.25
C THR A 19 8.07 -1.66 2.96
N ILE A 20 8.55 -0.45 2.68
CA ILE A 20 9.35 -0.19 1.48
C ILE A 20 10.66 -1.00 1.53
N GLY A 21 11.29 -1.06 2.70
CA GLY A 21 12.50 -1.85 2.88
C GLY A 21 12.31 -3.31 2.55
N ALA A 22 11.19 -3.89 2.97
CA ALA A 22 10.86 -5.27 2.63
C ALA A 22 10.67 -5.44 1.12
N CYS A 23 9.98 -4.50 0.48
CA CYS A 23 9.77 -4.55 -0.97
C CYS A 23 11.09 -4.47 -1.73
N ILE A 24 12.00 -3.61 -1.29
CA ILE A 24 13.32 -3.49 -1.91
C ILE A 24 14.08 -4.81 -1.78
N GLN A 25 14.04 -5.43 -0.61
CA GLN A 25 14.69 -6.72 -0.41
C GLN A 25 14.12 -7.79 -1.35
N VAL A 26 12.80 -7.85 -1.48
CA VAL A 26 12.15 -8.83 -2.34
C VAL A 26 12.61 -8.65 -3.80
N GLN A 27 12.60 -7.43 -4.31
CA GLN A 27 13.03 -7.22 -5.69
C GLN A 27 14.52 -7.51 -5.87
N ARG A 28 15.33 -7.17 -4.89
CA ARG A 28 16.76 -7.43 -4.98
C ARG A 28 17.03 -8.91 -5.13
N GLU A 29 16.28 -9.74 -4.44
CA GLU A 29 16.51 -11.18 -4.44
C GLU A 29 15.80 -11.89 -5.58
N LEU A 30 14.61 -11.46 -5.96
CA LEU A 30 13.83 -12.14 -6.98
C LEU A 30 14.00 -11.54 -8.38
N GLY A 31 14.46 -10.29 -8.48
CA GLY A 31 14.55 -9.60 -9.76
C GLY A 31 13.21 -9.07 -10.24
N VAL A 32 13.12 -8.78 -11.55
CA VAL A 32 11.94 -8.11 -12.10
C VAL A 32 11.03 -9.04 -12.90
N HIS A 33 11.36 -10.33 -12.94
CA HIS A 33 10.61 -11.26 -13.80
C HIS A 33 9.69 -12.21 -13.04
N CYS A 34 9.60 -12.07 -11.72
CA CYS A 34 8.68 -12.87 -10.95
C CYS A 34 7.25 -12.33 -11.09
N THR A 35 6.28 -13.22 -10.91
CA THR A 35 4.88 -12.81 -10.98
C THR A 35 4.50 -12.00 -9.76
N GLU A 36 3.37 -11.32 -9.85
CA GLU A 36 2.82 -10.58 -8.72
C GLU A 36 2.63 -11.50 -7.50
N VAL A 37 2.11 -12.70 -7.71
CA VAL A 37 1.90 -13.66 -6.62
C VAL A 37 3.23 -14.09 -6.00
N ASP A 38 4.25 -14.31 -6.81
CA ASP A 38 5.58 -14.65 -6.28
C ASP A 38 6.08 -13.56 -5.34
N CYS A 39 5.94 -12.31 -5.77
CA CYS A 39 6.38 -11.17 -4.97
C CYS A 39 5.59 -11.07 -3.68
N GLN A 40 4.29 -11.30 -3.74
CA GLN A 40 3.44 -11.24 -2.54
C GLN A 40 3.83 -12.33 -1.53
N ARG A 41 4.11 -13.53 -2.01
CA ARG A 41 4.54 -14.62 -1.13
C ARG A 41 5.88 -14.30 -0.47
N ALA A 42 6.80 -13.73 -1.23
CA ALA A 42 8.09 -13.32 -0.68
C ALA A 42 7.93 -12.19 0.33
N LEU A 43 7.03 -11.24 0.05
CA LEU A 43 6.74 -10.16 0.99
C LEU A 43 6.20 -10.67 2.31
N ALA A 44 5.31 -11.66 2.27
CA ALA A 44 4.78 -12.23 3.50
C ALA A 44 5.90 -12.79 4.37
N ILE A 45 6.87 -13.46 3.74
CA ILE A 45 8.03 -13.99 4.46
C ILE A 45 8.88 -12.84 5.03
N ALA A 46 9.14 -11.82 4.22
CA ALA A 46 9.96 -10.69 4.64
C ALA A 46 9.32 -9.92 5.79
N PHE A 47 8.02 -9.71 5.73
CA PHE A 47 7.30 -9.02 6.81
C PHE A 47 7.39 -9.81 8.10
N LYS A 48 7.17 -11.11 8.04
CA LYS A 48 7.26 -11.94 9.23
C LYS A 48 8.64 -11.88 9.86
N LYS A 49 9.68 -11.95 9.06
CA LYS A 49 11.04 -11.88 9.57
C LYS A 49 11.38 -10.53 10.18
N ARG A 50 10.78 -9.47 9.66
CA ARG A 50 11.03 -8.10 10.14
C ARG A 50 10.12 -7.72 11.29
N GLY A 51 9.23 -8.61 11.72
CA GLY A 51 8.29 -8.30 12.78
C GLY A 51 7.22 -7.31 12.37
N VAL A 52 6.88 -7.26 11.09
CA VAL A 52 5.84 -6.38 10.56
C VAL A 52 4.54 -7.14 10.55
N SER A 53 3.51 -6.58 11.18
CA SER A 53 2.19 -7.18 11.20
C SER A 53 1.47 -6.91 9.88
N TYR A 54 0.85 -7.94 9.34
CA TYR A 54 0.15 -7.80 8.06
C TYR A 54 -0.99 -8.79 7.95
N GLN A 55 -1.91 -8.49 7.05
CA GLN A 55 -2.94 -9.42 6.60
C GLN A 55 -3.05 -9.30 5.09
N ARG A 56 -3.18 -10.43 4.41
CA ARG A 56 -3.28 -10.46 2.95
C ARG A 56 -4.71 -10.51 2.49
N GLU A 57 -4.96 -9.96 1.30
CA GLU A 57 -6.23 -10.11 0.58
C GLU A 57 -7.42 -9.69 1.42
N VAL A 58 -7.35 -8.46 1.91
CA VAL A 58 -8.38 -7.90 2.78
C VAL A 58 -9.44 -7.23 1.92
N GLU A 59 -10.70 -7.55 2.17
CA GLU A 59 -11.81 -6.94 1.43
C GLU A 59 -12.13 -5.56 1.98
N ILE A 60 -12.32 -4.61 1.07
CA ILE A 60 -12.73 -3.25 1.38
C ILE A 60 -14.10 -3.04 0.74
N PRO A 61 -15.14 -2.86 1.54
CA PRO A 61 -16.48 -2.63 0.98
C PRO A 61 -16.57 -1.23 0.38
N ILE A 62 -17.20 -1.15 -0.76
CA ILE A 62 -17.49 0.13 -1.42
C ILE A 62 -18.99 0.31 -1.32
N THR A 63 -19.43 1.42 -0.73
CA THR A 63 -20.84 1.63 -0.46
C THR A 63 -21.40 2.81 -1.25
N PHE A 64 -22.70 2.75 -1.50
CA PHE A 64 -23.46 3.84 -2.04
C PHE A 64 -24.73 3.96 -1.18
N ASP A 65 -24.96 5.12 -0.62
CA ASP A 65 -26.08 5.35 0.31
C ASP A 65 -26.14 4.30 1.42
N GLY A 66 -24.98 3.97 1.98
CA GLY A 66 -24.89 3.02 3.07
C GLY A 66 -25.02 1.55 2.67
N VAL A 67 -25.22 1.27 1.39
CA VAL A 67 -25.40 -0.10 0.89
C VAL A 67 -24.14 -0.51 0.15
N ILE A 68 -23.64 -1.71 0.43
CA ILE A 68 -22.45 -2.23 -0.26
C ILE A 68 -22.83 -2.56 -1.70
N VAL A 69 -22.17 -1.90 -2.65
CA VAL A 69 -22.41 -2.15 -4.08
C VAL A 69 -21.31 -3.03 -4.67
N THR A 70 -20.14 -3.08 -4.04
CA THR A 70 -19.06 -3.96 -4.48
C THR A 70 -18.04 -4.09 -3.34
N ARG A 71 -17.17 -5.08 -3.47
CA ARG A 71 -16.04 -5.25 -2.56
C ARG A 71 -14.79 -5.34 -3.40
N ARG A 72 -13.75 -4.66 -2.95
CA ARG A 72 -12.44 -4.73 -3.58
C ARG A 72 -11.50 -5.42 -2.62
N ARG A 73 -10.48 -6.06 -3.15
CA ARG A 73 -9.53 -6.80 -2.33
C ARG A 73 -8.17 -6.14 -2.46
N VAL A 74 -7.68 -5.59 -1.36
CA VAL A 74 -6.34 -5.03 -1.32
C VAL A 74 -5.35 -6.15 -1.00
N ASP A 75 -4.16 -6.07 -1.58
CA ASP A 75 -3.18 -7.16 -1.43
C ASP A 75 -2.71 -7.33 0.00
N PHE A 76 -2.44 -6.22 0.70
CA PHE A 76 -1.99 -6.24 2.09
C PHE A 76 -2.56 -5.08 2.87
N VAL A 77 -2.93 -5.35 4.11
CA VAL A 77 -3.06 -4.34 5.15
C VAL A 77 -1.89 -4.55 6.10
N ILE A 78 -1.19 -3.50 6.44
CA ILE A 78 0.02 -3.54 7.25
C ILE A 78 -0.15 -2.56 8.39
N TRP A 79 0.23 -2.96 9.61
CA TRP A 79 0.02 -2.09 10.76
C TRP A 79 1.10 -2.24 11.81
N ASP A 80 1.19 -1.24 12.68
CA ASP A 80 1.93 -1.29 13.93
C ASP A 80 1.07 -0.67 15.03
N ASP A 81 1.65 -0.33 16.15
CA ASP A 81 0.87 0.18 17.30
C ASP A 81 0.18 1.51 17.01
N THR A 82 0.68 2.29 16.08
CA THR A 82 0.20 3.65 15.87
C THR A 82 -0.34 3.91 14.47
N ASN A 83 0.04 3.11 13.49
CA ASN A 83 -0.30 3.38 12.09
C ASN A 83 -0.75 2.12 11.39
N GLU A 84 -1.51 2.31 10.32
CA GLU A 84 -1.78 1.23 9.37
C GLU A 84 -1.76 1.80 7.96
N LEU A 85 -1.47 0.94 6.99
CA LEU A 85 -1.45 1.33 5.60
C LEU A 85 -1.87 0.19 4.72
N LEU A 86 -2.27 0.54 3.52
CA LEU A 86 -2.57 -0.43 2.48
C LEU A 86 -1.38 -0.56 1.55
N LEU A 87 -1.17 -1.77 1.05
CA LEU A 87 -0.14 -2.03 0.04
C LEU A 87 -0.78 -2.75 -1.13
N GLU A 88 -0.67 -2.16 -2.31
CA GLU A 88 -1.03 -2.77 -3.57
C GLU A 88 0.24 -3.09 -4.34
N THR A 89 0.31 -4.28 -4.88
CA THR A 89 1.50 -4.76 -5.59
C THR A 89 1.16 -4.98 -7.05
N LYS A 90 2.14 -4.69 -7.90
CA LYS A 90 2.07 -4.96 -9.33
C LYS A 90 3.40 -5.54 -9.78
N ALA A 91 3.39 -6.25 -10.89
CA ALA A 91 4.61 -6.83 -11.46
C ALA A 91 4.53 -6.70 -12.98
N ARG A 92 4.58 -5.47 -13.45
CA ARG A 92 4.50 -5.15 -14.88
C ARG A 92 5.50 -4.06 -15.22
N SER A 93 5.67 -3.76 -16.49
CA SER A 93 6.69 -2.81 -16.90
C SER A 93 6.41 -1.39 -16.44
N VAL A 94 5.13 -1.01 -16.29
CA VAL A 94 4.76 0.33 -15.82
C VAL A 94 3.53 0.25 -14.94
N ILE A 95 3.37 1.25 -14.08
CA ILE A 95 2.15 1.45 -13.31
C ILE A 95 1.12 2.12 -14.24
N LEU A 96 -0.09 1.57 -14.25
CA LEU A 96 -1.17 2.08 -15.11
C LEU A 96 -2.05 3.06 -14.34
N PRO A 97 -2.75 3.97 -15.05
CA PRO A 97 -3.68 4.89 -14.39
C PRO A 97 -4.73 4.19 -13.52
N GLU A 98 -5.25 3.05 -13.96
CA GLU A 98 -6.25 2.32 -13.18
C GLU A 98 -5.69 1.77 -11.87
N ASP A 99 -4.39 1.50 -11.81
CA ASP A 99 -3.75 1.07 -10.56
C ASP A 99 -3.78 2.20 -9.55
N VAL A 100 -3.52 3.41 -10.00
CA VAL A 100 -3.57 4.61 -9.17
C VAL A 100 -5.00 4.88 -8.71
N GLU A 101 -5.96 4.77 -9.64
CA GLU A 101 -7.36 5.02 -9.32
C GLU A 101 -7.87 4.06 -8.26
N GLN A 102 -7.42 2.82 -8.29
CA GLN A 102 -7.80 1.85 -7.27
C GLN A 102 -7.30 2.25 -5.88
N CYS A 103 -6.05 2.72 -5.81
CA CYS A 103 -5.51 3.22 -4.53
C CYS A 103 -6.31 4.40 -4.02
N LEU A 104 -6.66 5.33 -4.90
CA LEU A 104 -7.45 6.49 -4.51
C LEU A 104 -8.85 6.08 -4.05
N LEU A 105 -9.44 5.08 -4.68
CA LEU A 105 -10.74 4.57 -4.29
C LEU A 105 -10.70 3.97 -2.88
N TYR A 106 -9.67 3.20 -2.57
CA TYR A 106 -9.51 2.64 -1.23
C TYR A 106 -9.47 3.74 -0.18
N LEU A 107 -8.75 4.83 -0.45
CA LEU A 107 -8.62 5.92 0.51
C LEU A 107 -9.90 6.75 0.61
N THR A 108 -10.64 6.86 -0.48
CA THR A 108 -11.90 7.60 -0.49
C THR A 108 -13.00 6.84 0.23
N LYS A 109 -13.09 5.54 0.03
CA LYS A 109 -14.21 4.73 0.51
C LYS A 109 -13.86 3.88 1.73
N GLY A 110 -12.61 3.48 1.86
CA GLY A 110 -12.15 2.82 3.07
C GLY A 110 -11.82 3.86 4.13
N GLN A 111 -11.40 3.40 5.29
CA GLN A 111 -11.04 4.30 6.38
C GLN A 111 -9.53 4.31 6.59
N TYR A 112 -8.80 4.06 5.55
CA TYR A 112 -7.35 4.04 5.59
C TYR A 112 -6.80 5.39 5.14
N ARG A 113 -5.63 5.72 5.63
CA ARG A 113 -5.04 7.02 5.36
C ARG A 113 -3.89 6.98 4.40
N VAL A 114 -3.29 5.82 4.21
CA VAL A 114 -2.11 5.68 3.36
C VAL A 114 -2.25 4.44 2.51
N CYS A 115 -1.92 4.57 1.24
CA CYS A 115 -1.82 3.44 0.33
C CYS A 115 -0.51 3.53 -0.42
N LEU A 116 0.28 2.47 -0.36
CA LEU A 116 1.50 2.33 -1.15
C LEU A 116 1.19 1.46 -2.35
N LEU A 117 1.60 1.93 -3.52
CA LEU A 117 1.51 1.17 -4.76
C LEU A 117 2.93 0.84 -5.18
N VAL A 118 3.26 -0.44 -5.21
CA VAL A 118 4.62 -0.89 -5.46
C VAL A 118 4.64 -1.81 -6.68
N ASN A 119 5.48 -1.48 -7.64
CA ASN A 119 5.61 -2.25 -8.87
C ASN A 119 6.96 -2.95 -8.91
N PHE A 120 6.93 -4.26 -8.81
CA PHE A 120 8.12 -5.10 -8.80
C PHE A 120 8.69 -5.34 -10.20
N GLY A 121 7.95 -4.98 -11.23
CA GLY A 121 8.39 -5.16 -12.60
C GLY A 121 9.23 -4.03 -13.15
N GLN A 122 9.50 -3.00 -12.34
CA GLN A 122 10.35 -1.88 -12.70
C GLN A 122 11.62 -1.89 -11.88
N LYS A 123 12.71 -1.44 -12.47
CA LYS A 123 13.96 -1.25 -11.74
C LYS A 123 14.51 0.13 -12.05
N PRO A 124 14.75 0.98 -11.04
CA PRO A 124 14.49 0.71 -9.62
C PRO A 124 13.02 0.47 -9.33
N LEU A 125 12.77 -0.13 -8.17
CA LEU A 125 11.42 -0.48 -7.73
C LEU A 125 10.47 0.70 -7.88
N GLY A 126 9.34 0.48 -8.54
CA GLY A 126 8.33 1.53 -8.68
C GLY A 126 7.57 1.69 -7.38
N ILE A 127 7.56 2.89 -6.82
CA ILE A 127 6.87 3.18 -5.56
C ILE A 127 6.12 4.48 -5.70
N ARG A 128 4.82 4.43 -5.42
CA ARG A 128 4.01 5.64 -5.34
C ARG A 128 3.20 5.57 -4.05
N ARG A 129 3.06 6.71 -3.40
CA ARG A 129 2.35 6.78 -2.13
C ARG A 129 1.19 7.74 -2.26
N PHE A 130 0.05 7.34 -1.72
CA PHE A 130 -1.15 8.15 -1.69
C PHE A 130 -1.59 8.28 -0.25
N VAL A 131 -2.01 9.48 0.14
CA VAL A 131 -2.46 9.76 1.50
C VAL A 131 -3.80 10.46 1.43
N TYR A 132 -4.62 10.23 2.44
CA TYR A 132 -5.89 10.92 2.58
C TYR A 132 -5.70 12.16 3.44
N THR A 133 -6.15 13.30 2.92
CA THR A 133 -6.14 14.55 3.69
C THR A 133 -7.57 15.04 3.85
N PRO A 134 -7.94 15.54 5.03
CA PRO A 134 -9.33 15.97 5.25
C PRO A 134 -9.81 17.07 4.31
N ASP A 135 -8.92 17.95 3.89
CA ASP A 135 -9.30 19.09 3.05
C ASP A 135 -9.21 18.80 1.55
N LYS A 136 -8.33 17.90 1.14
CA LYS A 136 -8.13 17.63 -0.29
C LYS A 136 -8.57 16.23 -0.70
N GLY A 137 -8.93 15.37 0.25
CA GLY A 137 -9.19 13.98 -0.03
C GLY A 137 -7.90 13.23 -0.34
N PRO A 138 -7.96 12.17 -1.14
CA PRO A 138 -6.76 11.39 -1.44
C PRO A 138 -5.87 12.13 -2.44
N VAL A 139 -4.59 12.21 -2.12
CA VAL A 139 -3.59 12.88 -2.96
C VAL A 139 -2.32 12.05 -2.99
N GLU A 140 -1.55 12.21 -4.04
CA GLU A 140 -0.25 11.56 -4.11
C GLU A 140 0.76 12.35 -3.29
N ALA A 141 1.56 11.64 -2.49
CA ALA A 141 2.57 12.23 -1.63
C ALA A 141 3.96 11.84 -2.11
N SER A 142 4.96 12.60 -1.71
CA SER A 142 6.33 12.28 -2.05
C SER A 142 6.76 10.97 -1.40
N THR A 143 7.53 10.17 -2.12
CA THR A 143 8.16 8.98 -1.59
C THR A 143 9.62 9.24 -1.20
N ARG A 144 10.08 10.45 -1.36
CA ARG A 144 11.44 10.81 -0.98
C ARG A 144 11.64 10.68 0.51
N ARG A 145 12.80 10.27 0.88
CA ARG A 145 13.17 10.15 2.27
C ARG A 145 14.11 11.25 2.70
#